data_f1215af32955f146493c6c3a78d899ab
#
_entry.id   f1215af32955f146493c6c3a78d899ab
#
_cell.length_a   1.000
_cell.length_b   1.000
_cell.length_c   1.000
_cell.angle_alpha   90.00
_cell.angle_beta   90.00
_cell.angle_gamma   90.00
#
_symmetry.space_group_name_H-M   'P 1'
#
loop_
_entity.id
_entity.type
_entity.pdbx_description
1 polymer ?
#
loop_
_entity_poly.entity_id
_entity_poly.type
_entity_poly.pdbx_seq_one_letter_code
_entity_poly.pdbx_strand_id
1 'polypeptide(L)'
;SYGLYVASANDGAKDTGCIINTPVQISSKPLRLSVSLNKANYTHDVILKTGVFNLSIISEEADMGLIHHFGFQSGRDVDKYEGCTKSAFSGNGLRYTTFGTNGFISCRVVSAIDMGSHTLFIADITETGKLGDAPSMTYEYYRKNLKPRTDAKKGFVCSVCGYVYEGETLPDDFVCPICKHGTEAFRPVE
;
A
#
# COMPACT_ATOMS: atom_id res chain seq x y z
N SER A 1 -11.09 -4.64 -12.75
CA SER A 1 -10.26 -3.71 -11.96
C SER A 1 -9.35 -4.51 -11.03
N TYR A 2 -8.16 -3.99 -10.70
CA TYR A 2 -7.23 -4.63 -9.76
C TYR A 2 -7.73 -4.47 -8.32
N GLY A 3 -7.46 -5.46 -7.45
CA GLY A 3 -7.63 -5.33 -6.01
C GLY A 3 -6.58 -4.39 -5.39
N LEU A 4 -6.81 -3.95 -4.16
CA LEU A 4 -5.83 -3.22 -3.35
C LEU A 4 -5.38 -4.06 -2.16
N TYR A 5 -4.09 -3.99 -1.86
CA TYR A 5 -3.46 -4.80 -0.81
C TYR A 5 -2.44 -3.95 -0.03
N VAL A 6 -2.25 -4.28 1.23
CA VAL A 6 -1.06 -3.87 1.98
C VAL A 6 -0.05 -5.01 1.89
N ALA A 7 1.10 -4.77 1.25
CA ALA A 7 2.25 -5.66 1.35
C ALA A 7 3.04 -5.29 2.59
N SER A 8 3.31 -6.23 3.49
CA SER A 8 4.06 -6.01 4.73
C SER A 8 5.24 -6.96 4.87
N ALA A 9 6.32 -6.46 5.47
CA ALA A 9 7.56 -7.17 5.73
C ALA A 9 8.24 -6.60 6.98
N ASN A 10 9.29 -7.28 7.48
CA ASN A 10 10.10 -6.85 8.61
C ASN A 10 11.59 -7.05 8.27
N ASP A 11 12.42 -6.05 8.55
CA ASP A 11 13.86 -6.10 8.26
C ASP A 11 14.71 -6.64 9.42
N GLY A 12 14.07 -7.04 10.51
CA GLY A 12 14.67 -7.47 11.76
C GLY A 12 14.71 -6.38 12.84
N ALA A 13 14.54 -5.11 12.46
CA ALA A 13 14.51 -3.96 13.37
C ALA A 13 13.12 -3.32 13.45
N LYS A 14 12.42 -3.17 12.31
CA LYS A 14 11.08 -2.56 12.25
C LYS A 14 10.20 -3.21 11.20
N ASP A 15 8.90 -3.05 11.39
CA ASP A 15 7.90 -3.44 10.42
C ASP A 15 7.72 -2.35 9.34
N THR A 16 7.49 -2.79 8.12
CA THR A 16 7.21 -1.93 6.98
C THR A 16 6.02 -2.43 6.19
N GLY A 17 5.43 -1.55 5.40
CA GLY A 17 4.36 -1.91 4.48
C GLY A 17 4.08 -0.83 3.46
N CYS A 18 3.52 -1.22 2.33
CA CYS A 18 3.08 -0.31 1.27
C CYS A 18 1.82 -0.82 0.57
N ILE A 19 1.06 0.11 -0.01
CA ILE A 19 -0.10 -0.23 -0.86
C ILE A 19 0.38 -0.71 -2.22
N ILE A 20 -0.18 -1.82 -2.67
CA ILE A 20 0.04 -2.38 -4.01
C ILE A 20 -1.28 -2.86 -4.63
N ASN A 21 -1.30 -3.01 -5.95
CA ASN A 21 -2.45 -3.50 -6.71
C ASN A 21 -2.07 -4.61 -7.71
N THR A 22 -0.88 -5.16 -7.60
CA THR A 22 -0.27 -6.07 -8.57
C THR A 22 -0.33 -7.56 -8.22
N PRO A 23 -0.84 -8.02 -7.04
CA PRO A 23 -0.93 -9.44 -6.77
C PRO A 23 -1.84 -10.16 -7.75
N VAL A 24 -1.31 -11.22 -8.38
CA VAL A 24 -2.05 -12.09 -9.30
C VAL A 24 -1.64 -13.53 -9.04
N GLN A 25 -2.61 -14.42 -8.86
CA GLN A 25 -2.36 -15.87 -8.81
C GLN A 25 -1.87 -16.35 -10.19
N ILE A 26 -0.76 -17.06 -10.22
CA ILE A 26 -0.14 -17.53 -11.46
C ILE A 26 -0.05 -19.06 -11.57
N SER A 27 -0.24 -19.77 -10.47
CA SER A 27 -0.23 -21.24 -10.44
C SER A 27 -1.12 -21.77 -9.31
N SER A 28 -1.70 -22.93 -9.51
CA SER A 28 -2.48 -23.66 -8.50
C SER A 28 -1.72 -24.85 -7.90
N LYS A 29 -0.71 -25.39 -8.61
CA LYS A 29 0.14 -26.51 -8.16
C LYS A 29 1.56 -26.33 -8.71
N PRO A 30 2.51 -25.83 -7.90
CA PRO A 30 2.32 -25.29 -6.54
C PRO A 30 1.48 -24.01 -6.54
N LEU A 31 0.86 -23.70 -5.39
CA LEU A 31 0.04 -22.50 -5.25
C LEU A 31 0.96 -21.27 -5.20
N ARG A 32 0.92 -20.44 -6.24
CA ARG A 32 1.82 -19.29 -6.41
C ARG A 32 1.09 -18.04 -6.86
N LEU A 33 1.63 -16.91 -6.44
CA LEU A 33 1.26 -15.61 -6.96
C LEU A 33 2.50 -14.83 -7.45
N SER A 34 2.26 -13.82 -8.26
CA SER A 34 3.22 -12.78 -8.59
C SER A 34 2.80 -11.46 -7.97
N VAL A 35 3.79 -10.64 -7.60
CA VAL A 35 3.62 -9.24 -7.23
C VAL A 35 4.71 -8.40 -7.87
N SER A 36 4.36 -7.21 -8.35
CA SER A 36 5.33 -6.24 -8.84
C SER A 36 5.42 -5.08 -7.85
N LEU A 37 6.61 -4.83 -7.28
CA LEU A 37 6.85 -3.73 -6.36
C LEU A 37 7.82 -2.71 -6.95
N ASN A 38 7.49 -1.44 -6.78
CA ASN A 38 8.36 -0.34 -7.16
C ASN A 38 9.63 -0.35 -6.28
N LYS A 39 10.81 -0.26 -6.91
CA LYS A 39 12.12 -0.22 -6.23
C LYS A 39 12.31 1.01 -5.33
N ALA A 40 11.53 2.07 -5.51
CA ALA A 40 11.55 3.22 -4.61
C ALA A 40 10.91 2.92 -3.24
N ASN A 41 10.08 1.88 -3.12
CA ASN A 41 9.45 1.49 -1.86
C ASN A 41 10.45 0.79 -0.93
N TYR A 42 10.53 1.22 0.32
CA TYR A 42 11.36 0.54 1.33
C TYR A 42 10.94 -0.93 1.54
N THR A 43 9.64 -1.19 1.50
CA THR A 43 9.10 -2.56 1.60
C THR A 43 9.65 -3.48 0.51
N HIS A 44 9.92 -2.95 -0.70
CA HIS A 44 10.57 -3.70 -1.77
C HIS A 44 11.96 -4.21 -1.35
N ASP A 45 12.80 -3.32 -0.79
CA ASP A 45 14.16 -3.67 -0.39
C ASP A 45 14.16 -4.73 0.72
N VAL A 46 13.21 -4.59 1.67
CA VAL A 46 13.05 -5.57 2.76
C VAL A 46 12.63 -6.93 2.23
N ILE A 47 11.64 -6.99 1.34
CA ILE A 47 11.18 -8.25 0.71
C ILE A 47 12.30 -8.89 -0.11
N LEU A 48 13.04 -8.09 -0.87
CA LEU A 48 14.17 -8.58 -1.67
C LEU A 48 15.25 -9.22 -0.78
N LYS A 49 15.50 -8.62 0.39
CA LYS A 49 16.49 -9.09 1.36
C LYS A 49 16.03 -10.33 2.15
N THR A 50 14.77 -10.34 2.60
CA THR A 50 14.27 -11.34 3.55
C THR A 50 13.59 -12.54 2.88
N GLY A 51 13.07 -12.34 1.66
CA GLY A 51 12.38 -13.38 0.91
C GLY A 51 10.98 -13.73 1.42
N VAL A 52 10.44 -12.96 2.38
CA VAL A 52 9.10 -13.23 2.98
C VAL A 52 8.29 -11.96 3.09
N PHE A 53 6.97 -12.08 2.91
CA PHE A 53 6.03 -10.96 3.05
C PHE A 53 4.61 -11.45 3.30
N ASN A 54 3.77 -10.55 3.80
CA ASN A 54 2.33 -10.75 3.86
C ASN A 54 1.61 -9.79 2.93
N LEU A 55 0.44 -10.19 2.46
CA LEU A 55 -0.53 -9.35 1.79
C LEU A 55 -1.79 -9.29 2.64
N SER A 56 -2.21 -8.10 3.05
CA SER A 56 -3.54 -7.89 3.62
C SER A 56 -4.47 -7.41 2.51
N ILE A 57 -5.58 -8.10 2.29
CA ILE A 57 -6.54 -7.78 1.24
C ILE A 57 -7.44 -6.66 1.75
N ILE A 58 -7.32 -5.46 1.19
CA ILE A 58 -8.09 -4.29 1.60
C ILE A 58 -9.56 -4.49 1.24
N SER A 59 -10.46 -4.23 2.18
CA SER A 59 -11.91 -4.28 1.97
C SER A 59 -12.50 -2.88 1.74
N GLU A 60 -13.73 -2.84 1.26
CA GLU A 60 -14.47 -1.58 1.08
C GLU A 60 -14.80 -0.86 2.40
N GLU A 61 -14.58 -1.50 3.56
CA GLU A 61 -14.67 -0.89 4.89
C GLU A 61 -13.42 -0.07 5.27
N ALA A 62 -12.34 -0.15 4.48
CA ALA A 62 -11.15 0.65 4.72
C ALA A 62 -11.41 2.14 4.49
N ASP A 63 -10.83 2.96 5.34
CA ASP A 63 -10.85 4.41 5.21
C ASP A 63 -9.58 4.98 4.55
N MET A 64 -9.58 6.28 4.29
CA MET A 64 -8.40 6.98 3.78
C MET A 64 -7.22 6.97 4.76
N GLY A 65 -7.47 6.77 6.05
CA GLY A 65 -6.41 6.67 7.06
C GLY A 65 -5.50 5.48 6.79
N LEU A 66 -6.06 4.30 6.49
CA LEU A 66 -5.29 3.11 6.11
C LEU A 66 -4.52 3.34 4.80
N ILE A 67 -5.19 3.88 3.79
CA ILE A 67 -4.56 4.17 2.49
C ILE A 67 -3.42 5.19 2.65
N HIS A 68 -3.64 6.25 3.42
CA HIS A 68 -2.64 7.27 3.71
C HIS A 68 -1.42 6.66 4.42
N HIS A 69 -1.67 5.90 5.50
CA HIS A 69 -0.62 5.33 6.34
C HIS A 69 0.32 4.41 5.55
N PHE A 70 -0.21 3.51 4.72
CA PHE A 70 0.59 2.57 3.95
C PHE A 70 0.97 3.06 2.55
N GLY A 71 0.24 4.02 1.98
CA GLY A 71 0.42 4.47 0.60
C GLY A 71 1.23 5.75 0.43
N PHE A 72 1.18 6.68 1.40
CA PHE A 72 1.76 8.02 1.24
C PHE A 72 2.88 8.36 2.24
N GLN A 73 3.22 7.45 3.12
CA GLN A 73 4.36 7.59 4.03
C GLN A 73 5.43 6.56 3.67
N SER A 74 6.70 6.93 3.78
CA SER A 74 7.80 6.01 3.53
C SER A 74 8.06 5.12 4.77
N GLY A 75 8.21 3.82 4.57
CA GLY A 75 8.70 2.90 5.61
C GLY A 75 10.16 3.14 6.02
N ARG A 76 10.91 4.01 5.30
CA ARG A 76 12.24 4.46 5.72
C ARG A 76 12.14 5.38 6.95
N ASP A 77 11.11 6.22 6.97
CA ASP A 77 10.95 7.31 7.94
C ASP A 77 10.10 6.89 9.15
N VAL A 78 9.18 5.93 8.96
CA VAL A 78 8.26 5.48 10.00
C VAL A 78 8.20 3.96 10.09
N ASP A 79 8.06 3.43 11.31
CA ASP A 79 7.60 2.05 11.52
C ASP A 79 6.10 2.00 11.24
N LYS A 80 5.71 1.18 10.27
CA LYS A 80 4.32 1.11 9.81
C LYS A 80 3.38 0.42 10.80
N TYR A 81 3.92 -0.25 11.80
CA TYR A 81 3.13 -0.98 12.78
C TYR A 81 3.41 -0.55 14.22
N GLU A 82 4.25 0.47 14.44
CA GLU A 82 4.50 1.01 15.77
C GLU A 82 3.17 1.49 16.40
N GLY A 83 2.86 0.99 17.60
CA GLY A 83 1.62 1.31 18.31
C GLY A 83 0.33 0.79 17.63
N CYS A 84 0.44 0.04 16.53
CA CYS A 84 -0.71 -0.48 15.81
C CYS A 84 -1.36 -1.66 16.54
N THR A 85 -2.50 -1.43 17.18
CA THR A 85 -3.30 -2.47 17.83
C THR A 85 -4.19 -3.25 16.86
N LYS A 86 -4.33 -2.77 15.62
CA LYS A 86 -5.17 -3.36 14.57
C LYS A 86 -4.33 -4.19 13.59
N SER A 87 -3.47 -5.03 14.13
CA SER A 87 -2.63 -5.97 13.37
C SER A 87 -2.47 -7.28 14.13
N ALA A 88 -2.13 -8.34 13.41
CA ALA A 88 -1.82 -9.65 13.97
C ALA A 88 -0.60 -10.25 13.27
N PHE A 89 -0.04 -11.32 13.83
CA PHE A 89 1.06 -12.07 13.24
C PHE A 89 0.54 -13.30 12.51
N SER A 90 1.08 -13.58 11.33
CA SER A 90 0.89 -14.84 10.64
C SER A 90 1.98 -15.85 11.00
N GLY A 91 1.86 -17.09 10.50
CA GLY A 91 2.79 -18.18 10.80
C GLY A 91 4.23 -17.93 10.33
N ASN A 92 4.47 -16.97 9.41
CA ASN A 92 5.82 -16.57 9.01
C ASN A 92 6.46 -15.51 9.94
N GLY A 93 5.77 -15.12 11.03
CA GLY A 93 6.24 -14.15 12.02
C GLY A 93 6.08 -12.68 11.60
N LEU A 94 5.48 -12.40 10.45
CA LEU A 94 5.26 -11.04 9.97
C LEU A 94 3.86 -10.53 10.34
N ARG A 95 3.75 -9.22 10.52
CA ARG A 95 2.46 -8.57 10.75
C ARG A 95 1.61 -8.50 9.47
N TYR A 96 0.30 -8.57 9.67
CA TYR A 96 -0.70 -8.14 8.70
C TYR A 96 -1.73 -7.26 9.39
N THR A 97 -2.37 -6.35 8.63
CA THR A 97 -3.40 -5.48 9.20
C THR A 97 -4.76 -6.18 9.26
N THR A 98 -5.49 -5.98 10.35
CA THR A 98 -6.81 -6.58 10.60
C THR A 98 -7.96 -5.57 10.48
N PHE A 99 -7.64 -4.29 10.30
CA PHE A 99 -8.64 -3.23 10.13
C PHE A 99 -8.77 -2.84 8.66
N GLY A 100 -10.00 -2.74 8.16
CA GLY A 100 -10.26 -2.41 6.76
C GLY A 100 -9.76 -3.49 5.78
N THR A 101 -9.66 -4.74 6.24
CA THR A 101 -9.20 -5.88 5.45
C THR A 101 -10.13 -7.08 5.66
N ASN A 102 -10.32 -7.88 4.61
CA ASN A 102 -11.18 -9.06 4.64
C ASN A 102 -10.42 -10.38 4.58
N GLY A 103 -9.09 -10.33 4.44
CA GLY A 103 -8.24 -11.52 4.44
C GLY A 103 -6.76 -11.18 4.36
N PHE A 104 -5.93 -12.20 4.56
CA PHE A 104 -4.48 -12.10 4.39
C PHE A 104 -3.90 -13.31 3.65
N ILE A 105 -2.72 -13.13 3.08
CA ILE A 105 -1.95 -14.14 2.36
C ILE A 105 -0.49 -14.01 2.81
N SER A 106 0.10 -15.08 3.35
CA SER A 106 1.53 -15.14 3.65
C SER A 106 2.29 -15.74 2.49
N CYS A 107 3.44 -15.17 2.17
CA CYS A 107 4.19 -15.48 0.97
C CYS A 107 5.67 -15.70 1.25
N ARG A 108 6.28 -16.63 0.50
CA ARG A 108 7.72 -16.83 0.44
C ARG A 108 8.19 -16.70 -1.01
N VAL A 109 9.11 -15.76 -1.24
CA VAL A 109 9.69 -15.50 -2.57
C VAL A 109 10.46 -16.71 -3.06
N VAL A 110 10.19 -17.11 -4.29
CA VAL A 110 10.92 -18.18 -5.00
C VAL A 110 11.74 -17.63 -6.16
N SER A 111 11.38 -16.45 -6.67
CA SER A 111 12.14 -15.76 -7.73
C SER A 111 11.87 -14.27 -7.67
N ALA A 112 12.88 -13.48 -8.02
CA ALA A 112 12.80 -12.03 -8.16
C ALA A 112 13.42 -11.64 -9.52
N ILE A 113 12.65 -10.95 -10.36
CA ILE A 113 13.03 -10.59 -11.73
C ILE A 113 13.04 -9.07 -11.83
N ASP A 114 14.18 -8.52 -12.26
CA ASP A 114 14.33 -7.09 -12.47
C ASP A 114 13.52 -6.64 -13.71
N MET A 115 12.60 -5.69 -13.49
CA MET A 115 11.76 -5.09 -14.53
C MET A 115 12.06 -3.59 -14.73
N GLY A 116 13.28 -3.15 -14.40
CA GLY A 116 13.67 -1.74 -14.46
C GLY A 116 13.21 -0.97 -13.21
N SER A 117 12.12 -0.23 -13.27
CA SER A 117 11.58 0.53 -12.12
C SER A 117 10.96 -0.33 -11.03
N HIS A 118 10.65 -1.58 -11.33
CA HIS A 118 10.01 -2.54 -10.43
C HIS A 118 10.78 -3.85 -10.39
N THR A 119 10.53 -4.64 -9.35
CA THR A 119 10.90 -6.06 -9.31
C THR A 119 9.63 -6.90 -9.31
N LEU A 120 9.58 -7.88 -10.21
CA LEU A 120 8.52 -8.89 -10.22
C LEU A 120 8.95 -10.05 -9.31
N PHE A 121 8.25 -10.20 -8.20
CA PHE A 121 8.44 -11.32 -7.28
C PHE A 121 7.47 -12.44 -7.63
N ILE A 122 7.98 -13.65 -7.73
CA ILE A 122 7.20 -14.90 -7.76
C ILE A 122 7.28 -15.51 -6.37
N ALA A 123 6.15 -15.84 -5.76
CA ALA A 123 6.13 -16.34 -4.40
C ALA A 123 5.18 -17.53 -4.22
N ASP A 124 5.60 -18.49 -3.42
CA ASP A 124 4.73 -19.53 -2.87
C ASP A 124 3.78 -18.92 -1.85
N ILE A 125 2.50 -19.27 -1.91
CA ILE A 125 1.53 -18.98 -0.86
C ILE A 125 1.68 -20.02 0.24
N THR A 126 2.04 -19.58 1.46
CA THR A 126 2.33 -20.46 2.59
C THR A 126 1.18 -20.53 3.60
N GLU A 127 0.39 -19.46 3.70
CA GLU A 127 -0.75 -19.37 4.61
C GLU A 127 -1.77 -18.38 4.05
N THR A 128 -3.04 -18.59 4.36
CA THR A 128 -4.12 -17.64 4.07
C THR A 128 -5.12 -17.63 5.21
N GLY A 129 -5.76 -16.50 5.43
CA GLY A 129 -6.84 -16.39 6.42
C GLY A 129 -7.91 -15.41 5.97
N LYS A 130 -9.18 -15.76 6.22
CA LYS A 130 -10.31 -14.86 6.06
C LYS A 130 -10.48 -14.05 7.35
N LEU A 131 -10.68 -12.72 7.23
CA LEU A 131 -10.84 -11.79 8.35
C LEU A 131 -12.23 -11.16 8.42
N GLY A 132 -12.96 -11.15 7.30
CA GLY A 132 -14.29 -10.56 7.23
C GLY A 132 -15.02 -10.94 5.94
N ASP A 133 -16.27 -10.48 5.84
CA ASP A 133 -17.16 -10.76 4.69
C ASP A 133 -17.36 -9.55 3.77
N ALA A 134 -16.81 -8.38 4.14
CA ALA A 134 -16.90 -7.19 3.32
C ALA A 134 -16.25 -7.40 1.94
N PRO A 135 -16.78 -6.83 0.86
CA PRO A 135 -16.17 -6.93 -0.47
C PRO A 135 -14.72 -6.42 -0.48
N SER A 136 -13.87 -7.07 -1.27
CA SER A 136 -12.50 -6.59 -1.49
C SER A 136 -12.52 -5.29 -2.28
N MET A 137 -11.75 -4.29 -1.80
CA MET A 137 -11.64 -3.01 -2.48
C MET A 137 -10.92 -3.16 -3.80
N THR A 138 -11.56 -2.71 -4.88
CA THR A 138 -10.91 -2.56 -6.18
C THR A 138 -10.28 -1.17 -6.33
N TYR A 139 -9.30 -1.04 -7.22
CA TYR A 139 -8.72 0.27 -7.54
C TYR A 139 -9.77 1.24 -8.12
N GLU A 140 -10.77 0.70 -8.83
CA GLU A 140 -11.90 1.50 -9.33
C GLU A 140 -12.78 2.03 -8.19
N TYR A 141 -13.12 1.16 -7.20
CA TYR A 141 -13.86 1.57 -6.02
C TYR A 141 -13.12 2.67 -5.24
N TYR A 142 -11.81 2.48 -5.00
CA TYR A 142 -10.96 3.48 -4.36
C TYR A 142 -11.01 4.83 -5.08
N ARG A 143 -10.87 4.83 -6.42
CA ARG A 143 -10.92 6.07 -7.22
C ARG A 143 -12.26 6.77 -7.16
N LYS A 144 -13.36 6.02 -7.11
CA LYS A 144 -14.72 6.59 -7.10
C LYS A 144 -15.13 7.10 -5.72
N ASN A 145 -14.76 6.41 -4.65
CA ASN A 145 -15.36 6.60 -3.33
C ASN A 145 -14.40 7.18 -2.28
N LEU A 146 -13.09 6.90 -2.36
CA LEU A 146 -12.13 7.32 -1.34
C LEU A 146 -11.15 8.38 -1.85
N LYS A 147 -10.65 8.21 -3.10
CA LYS A 147 -9.67 9.15 -3.62
C LYS A 147 -10.27 10.55 -3.69
N PRO A 148 -9.60 11.58 -3.10
CA PRO A 148 -10.07 12.96 -3.24
C PRO A 148 -10.31 13.30 -4.70
N ARG A 149 -11.50 13.82 -5.01
CA ARG A 149 -11.83 14.22 -6.38
C ARG A 149 -11.18 15.56 -6.69
N THR A 150 -10.58 15.66 -7.85
CA THR A 150 -10.06 16.92 -8.41
C THR A 150 -11.15 17.62 -9.22
N ASP A 151 -12.37 17.71 -8.70
CA ASP A 151 -13.47 18.43 -9.37
C ASP A 151 -13.36 19.96 -9.19
N ALA A 152 -12.35 20.41 -8.43
CA ALA A 152 -12.06 21.81 -8.26
C ALA A 152 -11.60 22.42 -9.60
N LYS A 153 -12.36 23.41 -10.09
CA LYS A 153 -12.04 24.14 -11.31
C LYS A 153 -10.93 25.17 -11.13
N LYS A 154 -10.48 25.40 -9.88
CA LYS A 154 -9.39 26.32 -9.50
C LYS A 154 -8.71 25.82 -8.24
N GLY A 155 -7.42 26.16 -8.07
CA GLY A 155 -6.63 25.83 -6.88
C GLY A 155 -5.33 25.12 -7.21
N PHE A 156 -4.81 24.35 -6.25
CA PHE A 156 -3.55 23.61 -6.39
C PHE A 156 -3.76 22.15 -6.03
N VAL A 157 -3.37 21.24 -6.90
CA VAL A 157 -3.47 19.78 -6.69
C VAL A 157 -2.13 19.21 -6.22
N CYS A 158 -2.17 18.45 -5.14
CA CYS A 158 -1.01 17.67 -4.71
C CYS A 158 -0.74 16.53 -5.70
N SER A 159 0.42 16.55 -6.35
CA SER A 159 0.82 15.54 -7.34
C SER A 159 1.03 14.14 -6.74
N VAL A 160 1.21 14.04 -5.41
CA VAL A 160 1.43 12.79 -4.69
C VAL A 160 0.12 12.08 -4.38
N CYS A 161 -0.86 12.78 -3.77
CA CYS A 161 -2.09 12.13 -3.28
C CYS A 161 -3.38 12.58 -3.97
N GLY A 162 -3.32 13.67 -4.79
CA GLY A 162 -4.48 14.22 -5.46
C GLY A 162 -5.35 15.15 -4.59
N TYR A 163 -4.91 15.48 -3.36
CA TYR A 163 -5.58 16.49 -2.54
C TYR A 163 -5.60 17.83 -3.27
N VAL A 164 -6.73 18.54 -3.24
CA VAL A 164 -6.85 19.87 -3.83
C VAL A 164 -6.99 20.93 -2.74
N TYR A 165 -6.12 21.92 -2.79
CA TYR A 165 -6.24 23.15 -2.05
C TYR A 165 -7.00 24.17 -2.91
N GLU A 166 -8.17 24.62 -2.46
CA GLU A 166 -9.09 25.49 -3.23
C GLU A 166 -8.80 26.99 -3.10
N GLY A 167 -7.62 27.36 -2.62
CA GLY A 167 -7.19 28.78 -2.52
C GLY A 167 -6.68 29.34 -3.85
N GLU A 168 -6.74 30.66 -4.02
CA GLU A 168 -6.18 31.36 -5.20
C GLU A 168 -4.65 31.36 -5.20
N THR A 169 -4.05 31.32 -4.02
CA THR A 169 -2.58 31.22 -3.81
C THR A 169 -2.29 30.14 -2.79
N LEU A 170 -1.26 29.34 -3.05
CA LEU A 170 -0.80 28.33 -2.09
C LEU A 170 0.12 29.02 -1.06
N PRO A 171 -0.15 28.94 0.28
CA PRO A 171 0.77 29.47 1.29
C PRO A 171 2.16 28.82 1.19
N ASP A 172 3.23 29.59 1.41
CA ASP A 172 4.60 29.10 1.27
C ASP A 172 4.95 27.94 2.23
N ASP A 173 4.29 27.91 3.38
CA ASP A 173 4.43 26.89 4.42
C ASP A 173 3.35 25.80 4.39
N PHE A 174 2.56 25.74 3.32
CA PHE A 174 1.47 24.78 3.23
C PHE A 174 1.97 23.35 3.18
N VAL A 175 1.42 22.53 4.08
CA VAL A 175 1.68 21.10 4.13
C VAL A 175 0.41 20.34 3.79
N CYS A 176 0.49 19.43 2.84
CA CYS A 176 -0.64 18.60 2.44
C CYS A 176 -1.25 17.89 3.66
N PRO A 177 -2.53 18.08 3.97
CA PRO A 177 -3.16 17.46 5.14
C PRO A 177 -3.21 15.93 5.01
N ILE A 178 -3.14 15.40 3.79
CA ILE A 178 -3.22 13.96 3.51
C ILE A 178 -1.84 13.32 3.53
N CYS A 179 -0.89 13.74 2.67
CA CYS A 179 0.39 13.04 2.50
C CYS A 179 1.58 13.75 3.15
N LYS A 180 1.34 14.89 3.81
CA LYS A 180 2.35 15.67 4.56
C LYS A 180 3.51 16.21 3.71
N HIS A 181 3.42 16.17 2.38
CA HIS A 181 4.36 16.86 1.50
C HIS A 181 4.12 18.37 1.51
N GLY A 182 5.19 19.13 1.35
CA GLY A 182 5.15 20.59 1.28
C GLY A 182 4.65 21.11 -0.08
N THR A 183 4.85 22.41 -0.29
CA THR A 183 4.39 23.13 -1.49
C THR A 183 5.00 22.62 -2.78
N GLU A 184 6.19 22.02 -2.72
CA GLU A 184 6.90 21.41 -3.86
C GLU A 184 6.09 20.29 -4.56
N ALA A 185 5.15 19.69 -3.84
CA ALA A 185 4.28 18.65 -4.37
C ALA A 185 3.01 19.19 -5.04
N PHE A 186 2.77 20.51 -5.01
CA PHE A 186 1.55 21.10 -5.52
C PHE A 186 1.74 21.72 -6.91
N ARG A 187 0.72 21.58 -7.75
CA ARG A 187 0.63 22.20 -9.07
C ARG A 187 -0.72 22.89 -9.22
N PRO A 188 -0.82 23.99 -9.97
CA PRO A 188 -2.12 24.57 -10.32
C PRO A 188 -3.04 23.52 -10.96
N VAL A 189 -4.33 23.60 -10.65
CA VAL A 189 -5.36 22.81 -11.33
C VAL A 189 -5.57 23.46 -12.70
N GLU A 190 -5.38 22.70 -13.78
CA GLU A 190 -5.62 23.15 -15.17
C GLU A 190 -7.10 23.06 -15.55
#